data_bcc534c2a947943dd4f7e8e940e0f1f7
#
_entry.id   bcc534c2a947943dd4f7e8e940e0f1f7
#
_cell.length_a   1.000
_cell.length_b   1.000
_cell.length_c   1.000
_cell.angle_alpha   90.00
_cell.angle_beta   90.00
_cell.angle_gamma   90.00
#
_symmetry.space_group_name_H-M   'P 1'
#
loop_
_entity.id
_entity.type
_entity.pdbx_description
1 polymer ?
#
loop_
_entity_poly.entity_id
_entity_poly.type
_entity_poly.pdbx_seq_one_letter_code
_entity_poly.pdbx_strand_id
1 'polypeptide(L)'
;MAGVPYAGLPLSFWCNWPWWLLPALLALALTLYFVDPFIGDWDGLDYTMLSLAGYPSSMALGRNLFIFSNHFLYELAHALFGVAPEHAYLIFKYAVVAQTPVAVITCWLLARDVTESLYSATLAALFIVFSPIFVLYGGQVMTDVPSVLLLSTALIIHLRGIRKQQVGLVIAGAALIGLGVNLRETFAFYLPWLALAPFLLGWKVKRREVGYVALSLLIFLVLALGWFAFWFLTDPHYRTIWYGWRESMADESARHPVSIGNAVPYLMYFFISAPLVLLAFPFAAYSEWRRRRLSALLLLGLMGMAADLLLYLNYSTSVNWRYFLTGLPALAPLTADFLIRKLERLFRSQRLAFASCVAVLLIIATIFTILIKPVSQEFIERRALSKEYRNQLAKVPRDAVMISGAQTIAVTYWQAIGAGEWKTIGTGGGWPGDLGKAIDEHHAAGRRVFLDSDPRWWLPCGWQRDEIPAIVALERRYVLKQVTDTIFEILPANENNSRELREVPQLHRLLPENRPTDTKKCPPGRA
;
A
#
# COMPACT_ATOMS: atom_id res chain seq x y z
N MET A 1 4.35 -11.18 43.22
CA MET A 1 5.14 -10.28 42.33
C MET A 1 4.82 -8.86 42.75
N ALA A 2 5.78 -8.22 43.40
CA ALA A 2 5.62 -6.85 43.87
C ALA A 2 5.55 -5.91 42.68
N GLY A 3 4.54 -5.03 42.65
CA GLY A 3 4.35 -4.06 41.57
C GLY A 3 5.51 -3.07 41.57
N VAL A 4 6.28 -3.11 40.51
CA VAL A 4 7.27 -2.06 40.20
C VAL A 4 6.50 -0.78 39.89
N PRO A 5 6.72 0.31 40.64
CA PRO A 5 6.05 1.57 40.33
C PRO A 5 6.51 2.10 38.98
N TYR A 6 5.58 2.19 38.05
CA TYR A 6 5.82 2.82 36.75
C TYR A 6 6.09 4.32 36.98
N ALA A 7 7.36 4.68 37.00
CA ALA A 7 7.76 6.08 36.94
C ALA A 7 7.32 6.67 35.60
N GLY A 8 6.68 7.82 35.67
CA GLY A 8 6.03 8.46 34.51
C GLY A 8 6.96 8.72 33.33
N LEU A 9 6.43 8.52 32.14
CA LEU A 9 7.04 8.72 30.84
C LEU A 9 7.69 10.11 30.54
N PRO A 10 7.30 11.24 31.15
CA PRO A 10 7.74 12.54 30.61
C PRO A 10 9.26 12.77 30.68
N LEU A 11 9.93 12.41 31.76
CA LEU A 11 11.37 12.70 31.91
C LEU A 11 12.27 11.67 31.22
N SER A 12 11.91 10.37 31.25
CA SER A 12 12.71 9.32 30.60
C SER A 12 12.65 9.38 29.07
N PHE A 13 11.56 9.86 28.49
CA PHE A 13 11.44 10.04 27.03
C PHE A 13 12.43 11.09 26.54
N TRP A 14 12.46 12.27 27.16
CA TRP A 14 13.36 13.35 26.76
C TRP A 14 14.84 13.05 27.05
N CYS A 15 15.15 12.34 28.12
CA CYS A 15 16.53 11.87 28.37
C CYS A 15 17.05 10.89 27.34
N ASN A 16 16.18 10.18 26.64
CA ASN A 16 16.53 9.17 25.64
C ASN A 16 16.32 9.67 24.19
N TRP A 17 16.26 10.99 23.96
CA TRP A 17 15.96 11.57 22.66
C TRP A 17 16.85 11.08 21.52
N PRO A 18 18.16 10.80 21.65
CA PRO A 18 18.96 10.34 20.52
C PRO A 18 18.49 8.96 20.00
N TRP A 19 17.98 8.12 20.88
CA TRP A 19 17.60 6.74 20.55
C TRP A 19 16.32 6.61 19.72
N TRP A 20 15.43 7.58 19.79
CA TRP A 20 14.23 7.60 18.95
C TRP A 20 14.29 8.67 17.87
N LEU A 21 14.97 9.80 18.12
CA LEU A 21 15.01 10.89 17.15
C LEU A 21 15.94 10.56 15.97
N LEU A 22 17.11 9.93 16.22
CA LEU A 22 18.02 9.58 15.13
C LEU A 22 17.38 8.60 14.12
N PRO A 23 16.74 7.48 14.52
CA PRO A 23 15.99 6.65 13.59
C PRO A 23 14.87 7.41 12.86
N ALA A 24 14.15 8.29 13.53
CA ALA A 24 13.08 9.09 12.93
C ALA A 24 13.60 10.07 11.86
N LEU A 25 14.68 10.79 12.17
CA LEU A 25 15.33 11.69 11.20
C LEU A 25 15.94 10.93 10.03
N LEU A 26 16.51 9.76 10.27
CA LEU A 26 17.01 8.89 9.21
C LEU A 26 15.87 8.41 8.30
N ALA A 27 14.74 8.02 8.87
CA ALA A 27 13.54 7.66 8.09
C ALA A 27 13.08 8.81 7.19
N LEU A 28 12.98 10.02 7.76
CA LEU A 28 12.61 11.21 7.00
C LEU A 28 13.60 11.51 5.89
N ALA A 29 14.90 11.47 6.18
CA ALA A 29 15.96 11.73 5.20
C ALA A 29 15.94 10.73 4.04
N LEU A 30 15.81 9.43 4.33
CA LEU A 30 15.71 8.40 3.31
C LEU A 30 14.44 8.55 2.48
N THR A 31 13.30 8.81 3.13
CA THR A 31 12.04 9.03 2.42
C THR A 31 12.12 10.26 1.51
N LEU A 32 12.66 11.38 1.97
CA LEU A 32 12.84 12.59 1.15
C LEU A 32 13.82 12.38 0.01
N TYR A 33 14.85 11.56 0.19
CA TYR A 33 15.79 11.22 -0.87
C TYR A 33 15.13 10.42 -2.00
N PHE A 34 14.24 9.47 -1.64
CA PHE A 34 13.55 8.60 -2.59
C PHE A 34 12.17 9.12 -3.01
N VAL A 35 11.66 10.20 -2.37
CA VAL A 35 10.36 10.75 -2.72
C VAL A 35 10.33 11.23 -4.16
N ASP A 36 9.26 10.83 -4.83
CA ASP A 36 8.96 11.29 -6.17
C ASP A 36 8.05 12.52 -6.11
N PRO A 37 8.43 13.68 -6.66
CA PRO A 37 7.55 14.83 -6.72
C PRO A 37 6.37 14.65 -7.69
N PHE A 38 6.39 13.62 -8.53
CA PHE A 38 5.31 13.35 -9.49
C PHE A 38 4.42 12.18 -9.04
N ILE A 39 3.41 11.89 -9.83
CA ILE A 39 2.45 10.83 -9.60
C ILE A 39 3.10 9.49 -9.95
N GLY A 40 3.38 8.68 -8.96
CA GLY A 40 4.19 7.47 -9.12
C GLY A 40 3.44 6.14 -9.06
N ASP A 41 2.22 6.10 -8.49
CA ASP A 41 1.52 4.84 -8.29
C ASP A 41 0.04 4.93 -8.69
N TRP A 42 -0.44 3.84 -9.31
CA TRP A 42 -1.82 3.69 -9.75
C TRP A 42 -2.83 3.85 -8.61
N ASP A 43 -2.63 3.15 -7.50
CA ASP A 43 -3.53 3.24 -6.35
C ASP A 43 -3.54 4.66 -5.76
N GLY A 44 -2.41 5.36 -5.82
CA GLY A 44 -2.30 6.74 -5.36
C GLY A 44 -3.14 7.72 -6.18
N LEU A 45 -3.28 7.48 -7.49
CA LEU A 45 -4.18 8.24 -8.35
C LEU A 45 -5.64 7.99 -7.98
N ASP A 46 -6.02 6.72 -7.82
CA ASP A 46 -7.37 6.33 -7.45
C ASP A 46 -7.76 6.92 -6.09
N TYR A 47 -6.91 6.77 -5.08
CA TYR A 47 -7.16 7.38 -3.76
C TYR A 47 -7.28 8.89 -3.82
N THR A 48 -6.51 9.56 -4.68
CA THR A 48 -6.60 11.01 -4.85
C THR A 48 -7.93 11.42 -5.48
N MET A 49 -8.39 10.72 -6.52
CA MET A 49 -9.68 10.99 -7.16
C MET A 49 -10.84 10.78 -6.19
N LEU A 50 -10.83 9.65 -5.47
CA LEU A 50 -11.85 9.35 -4.46
C LEU A 50 -11.84 10.38 -3.32
N SER A 51 -10.64 10.83 -2.91
CA SER A 51 -10.52 11.88 -1.89
C SER A 51 -11.05 13.22 -2.38
N LEU A 52 -10.78 13.61 -3.63
CA LEU A 52 -11.36 14.83 -4.22
C LEU A 52 -12.88 14.75 -4.33
N ALA A 53 -13.40 13.58 -4.69
CA ALA A 53 -14.84 13.36 -4.80
C ALA A 53 -15.56 13.19 -3.45
N GLY A 54 -14.83 12.97 -2.35
CA GLY A 54 -15.42 12.61 -1.06
C GLY A 54 -16.20 11.28 -1.11
N TYR A 55 -15.75 10.33 -1.94
CA TYR A 55 -16.43 9.07 -2.17
C TYR A 55 -15.62 7.87 -1.64
N PRO A 56 -16.26 6.85 -1.04
CA PRO A 56 -15.56 5.71 -0.46
C PRO A 56 -14.91 4.82 -1.50
N SER A 57 -13.83 4.14 -1.09
CA SER A 57 -13.24 3.09 -1.90
C SER A 57 -14.19 1.91 -2.07
N SER A 58 -14.27 1.41 -3.28
CA SER A 58 -14.95 0.15 -3.60
C SER A 58 -14.14 -1.09 -3.22
N MET A 59 -12.85 -0.89 -2.91
CA MET A 59 -11.96 -1.98 -2.50
C MET A 59 -12.27 -2.39 -1.06
N ALA A 60 -13.13 -3.36 -0.88
CA ALA A 60 -13.44 -4.01 0.39
C ALA A 60 -13.65 -3.05 1.59
N LEU A 61 -13.23 -3.50 2.78
CA LEU A 61 -13.35 -2.75 4.02
C LEU A 61 -12.28 -1.65 4.17
N GLY A 62 -11.13 -1.85 3.53
CA GLY A 62 -9.98 -0.97 3.70
C GLY A 62 -10.00 0.26 2.79
N ARG A 63 -9.23 1.27 3.17
CA ARG A 63 -8.92 2.54 2.47
C ARG A 63 -9.85 3.72 2.79
N ASN A 64 -11.08 3.51 3.28
CA ASN A 64 -12.03 4.60 3.52
C ASN A 64 -11.47 5.65 4.51
N LEU A 65 -10.84 5.20 5.60
CA LEU A 65 -10.23 6.14 6.55
C LEU A 65 -9.15 7.00 5.89
N PHE A 66 -8.34 6.44 4.98
CA PHE A 66 -7.31 7.18 4.24
C PHE A 66 -7.93 8.20 3.28
N ILE A 67 -8.92 7.77 2.50
CA ILE A 67 -9.60 8.60 1.52
C ILE A 67 -10.27 9.80 2.20
N PHE A 68 -11.04 9.58 3.26
CA PHE A 68 -11.73 10.68 3.96
C PHE A 68 -10.81 11.55 4.78
N SER A 69 -9.70 11.02 5.31
CA SER A 69 -8.66 11.85 5.94
C SER A 69 -8.01 12.78 4.92
N ASN A 70 -7.72 12.30 3.72
CA ASN A 70 -7.19 13.10 2.62
C ASN A 70 -8.23 14.09 2.08
N HIS A 71 -9.49 13.68 1.96
CA HIS A 71 -10.59 14.60 1.59
C HIS A 71 -10.66 15.76 2.56
N PHE A 72 -10.74 15.49 3.86
CA PHE A 72 -10.74 16.55 4.88
C PHE A 72 -9.49 17.45 4.82
N LEU A 73 -8.32 16.85 4.62
CA LEU A 73 -7.06 17.60 4.47
C LEU A 73 -7.09 18.52 3.25
N TYR A 74 -7.63 18.04 2.12
CA TYR A 74 -7.78 18.85 0.91
C TYR A 74 -8.78 19.98 1.10
N GLU A 75 -9.97 19.69 1.64
CA GLU A 75 -11.00 20.70 1.92
C GLU A 75 -10.46 21.81 2.86
N LEU A 76 -9.71 21.41 3.89
CA LEU A 76 -9.06 22.37 4.79
C LEU A 76 -8.01 23.22 4.06
N ALA A 77 -7.16 22.60 3.23
CA ALA A 77 -6.15 23.31 2.45
C ALA A 77 -6.78 24.24 1.40
N HIS A 78 -7.84 23.80 0.76
CA HIS A 78 -8.61 24.60 -0.19
C HIS A 78 -9.28 25.79 0.52
N ALA A 79 -9.94 25.58 1.64
CA ALA A 79 -10.62 26.62 2.40
C ALA A 79 -9.65 27.67 2.98
N LEU A 80 -8.48 27.27 3.46
CA LEU A 80 -7.52 28.18 4.11
C LEU A 80 -6.57 28.87 3.10
N PHE A 81 -6.21 28.19 2.01
CA PHE A 81 -5.13 28.64 1.12
C PHE A 81 -5.55 28.69 -0.36
N GLY A 82 -6.79 28.36 -0.70
CA GLY A 82 -7.27 28.35 -2.08
C GLY A 82 -6.56 27.31 -2.96
N VAL A 83 -6.12 26.19 -2.39
CA VAL A 83 -5.37 25.16 -3.12
C VAL A 83 -6.22 24.54 -4.21
N ALA A 84 -5.73 24.56 -5.46
CA ALA A 84 -6.43 23.97 -6.59
C ALA A 84 -6.35 22.42 -6.58
N PRO A 85 -7.34 21.70 -7.16
CA PRO A 85 -7.38 20.23 -7.19
C PRO A 85 -6.12 19.59 -7.79
N GLU A 86 -5.45 20.26 -8.71
CA GLU A 86 -4.20 19.79 -9.34
C GLU A 86 -3.03 19.60 -8.36
N HIS A 87 -3.10 20.22 -7.18
CA HIS A 87 -2.08 20.10 -6.13
C HIS A 87 -2.46 19.07 -5.05
N ALA A 88 -3.66 18.51 -5.07
CA ALA A 88 -4.15 17.58 -4.05
C ALA A 88 -3.21 16.37 -3.87
N TYR A 89 -2.77 15.76 -4.97
CA TYR A 89 -1.86 14.62 -4.91
C TYR A 89 -0.57 14.91 -4.15
N LEU A 90 0.03 16.09 -4.38
CA LEU A 90 1.26 16.49 -3.67
C LEU A 90 1.02 16.72 -2.19
N ILE A 91 -0.12 17.33 -1.82
CA ILE A 91 -0.51 17.53 -0.42
C ILE A 91 -0.61 16.17 0.28
N PHE A 92 -1.32 15.21 -0.31
CA PHE A 92 -1.47 13.87 0.25
C PHE A 92 -0.14 13.13 0.35
N LYS A 93 0.70 13.24 -0.68
CA LYS A 93 2.04 12.66 -0.69
C LYS A 93 2.90 13.20 0.45
N TYR A 94 2.99 14.51 0.60
CA TYR A 94 3.79 15.09 1.67
C TYR A 94 3.17 14.91 3.06
N ALA A 95 1.86 14.74 3.17
CA ALA A 95 1.23 14.31 4.41
C ALA A 95 1.69 12.89 4.81
N VAL A 96 1.83 11.96 3.86
CA VAL A 96 2.39 10.63 4.12
C VAL A 96 3.87 10.73 4.50
N VAL A 97 4.67 11.53 3.78
CA VAL A 97 6.09 11.77 4.10
C VAL A 97 6.24 12.28 5.55
N ALA A 98 5.41 13.23 5.96
CA ALA A 98 5.43 13.77 7.32
C ALA A 98 5.07 12.73 8.39
N GLN A 99 4.33 11.69 8.04
CA GLN A 99 3.98 10.59 8.94
C GLN A 99 5.14 9.60 9.15
N THR A 100 6.14 9.53 8.26
CA THR A 100 7.23 8.55 8.35
C THR A 100 8.04 8.66 9.64
N PRO A 101 8.56 9.84 10.06
CA PRO A 101 9.28 9.96 11.31
C PRO A 101 8.39 9.64 12.53
N VAL A 102 7.12 10.04 12.49
CA VAL A 102 6.17 9.78 13.58
C VAL A 102 5.86 8.28 13.71
N ALA A 103 5.72 7.56 12.58
CA ALA A 103 5.55 6.12 12.56
C ALA A 103 6.74 5.39 13.19
N VAL A 104 7.97 5.83 12.90
CA VAL A 104 9.18 5.25 13.53
C VAL A 104 9.22 5.52 15.03
N ILE A 105 8.86 6.74 15.48
CA ILE A 105 8.77 7.06 16.91
C ILE A 105 7.74 6.16 17.61
N THR A 106 6.57 5.98 17.02
CA THR A 106 5.54 5.12 17.63
C THR A 106 5.96 3.65 17.65
N CYS A 107 6.63 3.14 16.61
CA CYS A 107 7.22 1.79 16.61
C CYS A 107 8.28 1.65 17.71
N TRP A 108 9.15 2.66 17.89
CA TRP A 108 10.13 2.69 18.97
C TRP A 108 9.45 2.67 20.35
N LEU A 109 8.40 3.48 20.56
CA LEU A 109 7.64 3.51 21.81
C LEU A 109 6.97 2.16 22.09
N LEU A 110 6.33 1.55 21.07
CA LEU A 110 5.73 0.22 21.20
C LEU A 110 6.78 -0.82 21.63
N ALA A 111 7.91 -0.86 20.92
CA ALA A 111 8.99 -1.79 21.22
C ALA A 111 9.57 -1.52 22.63
N ARG A 112 9.73 -0.26 23.00
CA ARG A 112 10.21 0.13 24.33
C ARG A 112 9.24 -0.31 25.44
N ASP A 113 7.95 -0.14 25.21
CA ASP A 113 6.94 -0.53 26.18
C ASP A 113 6.86 -2.07 26.33
N VAL A 114 6.98 -2.86 25.25
CA VAL A 114 6.85 -4.32 25.33
C VAL A 114 8.13 -5.05 25.74
N THR A 115 9.32 -4.51 25.39
CA THR A 115 10.62 -5.13 25.67
C THR A 115 11.31 -4.60 26.92
N GLU A 116 10.96 -3.38 27.35
CA GLU A 116 11.59 -2.62 28.44
C GLU A 116 13.09 -2.34 28.22
N SER A 117 13.59 -2.61 27.00
CA SER A 117 14.98 -2.44 26.57
C SER A 117 15.14 -1.28 25.59
N LEU A 118 16.07 -0.38 25.89
CA LEU A 118 16.39 0.74 25.01
C LEU A 118 17.01 0.27 23.69
N TYR A 119 17.96 -0.67 23.76
CA TYR A 119 18.64 -1.22 22.60
C TYR A 119 17.70 -2.04 21.70
N SER A 120 16.82 -2.85 22.34
CA SER A 120 15.82 -3.62 21.59
C SER A 120 14.82 -2.70 20.88
N ALA A 121 14.37 -1.63 21.55
CA ALA A 121 13.46 -0.66 20.96
C ALA A 121 14.08 0.08 19.77
N THR A 122 15.33 0.52 19.91
CA THR A 122 16.02 1.21 18.83
C THR A 122 16.31 0.27 17.65
N LEU A 123 16.70 -0.98 17.91
CA LEU A 123 16.91 -1.97 16.85
C LEU A 123 15.59 -2.29 16.13
N ALA A 124 14.47 -2.40 16.85
CA ALA A 124 13.15 -2.59 16.25
C ALA A 124 12.76 -1.42 15.35
N ALA A 125 13.01 -0.17 15.78
CA ALA A 125 12.79 1.01 14.95
C ALA A 125 13.68 1.01 13.69
N LEU A 126 14.95 0.61 13.82
CA LEU A 126 15.87 0.50 12.68
C LEU A 126 15.45 -0.60 11.68
N PHE A 127 14.80 -1.68 12.12
CA PHE A 127 14.20 -2.66 11.19
C PHE A 127 13.12 -2.03 10.31
N ILE A 128 12.34 -1.10 10.84
CA ILE A 128 11.35 -0.34 10.06
C ILE A 128 12.07 0.62 9.09
N VAL A 129 13.01 1.42 9.59
CA VAL A 129 13.74 2.43 8.80
C VAL A 129 14.48 1.83 7.62
N PHE A 130 15.12 0.67 7.82
CA PHE A 130 15.88 -0.02 6.78
C PHE A 130 15.06 -1.04 5.98
N SER A 131 13.74 -1.10 6.20
CA SER A 131 12.86 -1.83 5.30
C SER A 131 12.75 -1.06 3.97
N PRO A 132 13.14 -1.67 2.83
CA PRO A 132 13.02 -1.02 1.53
C PRO A 132 11.60 -0.56 1.23
N ILE A 133 10.62 -1.33 1.69
CA ILE A 133 9.20 -1.03 1.50
C ILE A 133 8.82 0.25 2.23
N PHE A 134 9.25 0.40 3.49
CA PHE A 134 8.94 1.59 4.27
C PHE A 134 9.48 2.86 3.60
N VAL A 135 10.71 2.80 3.10
CA VAL A 135 11.36 3.93 2.42
C VAL A 135 10.65 4.28 1.11
N LEU A 136 10.36 3.28 0.27
CA LEU A 136 9.73 3.50 -1.04
C LEU A 136 8.29 4.00 -0.91
N TYR A 137 7.50 3.38 -0.03
CA TYR A 137 6.09 3.73 0.13
C TYR A 137 5.85 4.90 1.10
N GLY A 138 6.86 5.31 1.86
CA GLY A 138 6.83 6.55 2.64
C GLY A 138 6.71 7.82 1.79
N GLY A 139 7.13 7.76 0.53
CA GLY A 139 7.00 8.84 -0.44
C GLY A 139 5.82 8.69 -1.42
N GLN A 140 4.84 7.83 -1.14
CA GLN A 140 3.70 7.55 -2.02
C GLN A 140 2.36 7.85 -1.34
N VAL A 141 1.32 8.16 -2.14
CA VAL A 141 -0.05 8.32 -1.63
C VAL A 141 -0.66 6.94 -1.38
N MET A 142 -0.21 6.33 -0.28
CA MET A 142 -0.51 4.95 0.07
C MET A 142 -0.85 4.77 1.54
N THR A 143 -1.59 3.72 1.83
CA THR A 143 -2.04 3.40 3.20
C THR A 143 -0.96 2.75 4.07
N ASP A 144 0.19 2.40 3.50
CA ASP A 144 1.21 1.57 4.15
C ASP A 144 1.83 2.23 5.38
N VAL A 145 2.41 3.40 5.24
CA VAL A 145 2.99 4.16 6.36
C VAL A 145 1.93 4.66 7.34
N PRO A 146 0.79 5.23 6.90
CA PRO A 146 -0.33 5.54 7.80
C PRO A 146 -0.78 4.34 8.64
N SER A 147 -0.77 3.12 8.07
CA SER A 147 -1.13 1.89 8.80
C SER A 147 -0.12 1.55 9.88
N VAL A 148 1.18 1.68 9.61
CA VAL A 148 2.23 1.49 10.62
C VAL A 148 2.06 2.46 11.78
N LEU A 149 1.80 3.73 11.47
CA LEU A 149 1.57 4.77 12.47
C LEU A 149 0.34 4.49 13.32
N LEU A 150 -0.80 4.21 12.69
CA LEU A 150 -2.06 3.98 13.40
C LEU A 150 -1.99 2.71 14.24
N LEU A 151 -1.46 1.60 13.69
CA LEU A 151 -1.35 0.33 14.39
C LEU A 151 -0.47 0.43 15.64
N SER A 152 0.75 0.98 15.48
CA SER A 152 1.67 1.12 16.60
C SER A 152 1.11 2.05 17.68
N THR A 153 0.45 3.15 17.29
CA THR A 153 -0.22 4.07 18.21
C THR A 153 -1.35 3.36 18.97
N ALA A 154 -2.22 2.63 18.26
CA ALA A 154 -3.33 1.91 18.86
C ALA A 154 -2.86 0.84 19.86
N LEU A 155 -1.83 0.08 19.48
CA LEU A 155 -1.22 -0.94 20.34
C LEU A 155 -0.58 -0.32 21.61
N ILE A 156 0.09 0.82 21.49
CA ILE A 156 0.65 1.54 22.65
C ILE A 156 -0.47 1.98 23.60
N ILE A 157 -1.52 2.62 23.08
CA ILE A 157 -2.64 3.11 23.88
C ILE A 157 -3.31 1.94 24.61
N HIS A 158 -3.59 0.85 23.88
CA HIS A 158 -4.19 -0.35 24.45
C HIS A 158 -3.30 -0.98 25.54
N LEU A 159 -2.01 -1.18 25.25
CA LEU A 159 -1.02 -1.75 26.18
C LEU A 159 -0.90 -0.91 27.46
N ARG A 160 -0.79 0.40 27.33
CA ARG A 160 -0.70 1.32 28.48
C ARG A 160 -2.00 1.35 29.28
N GLY A 161 -3.14 1.29 28.60
CA GLY A 161 -4.45 1.18 29.23
C GLY A 161 -4.55 -0.06 30.11
N ILE A 162 -4.11 -1.22 29.59
CA ILE A 162 -4.08 -2.49 30.34
C ILE A 162 -3.16 -2.36 31.58
N ARG A 163 -1.93 -1.91 31.39
CA ARG A 163 -0.94 -1.81 32.47
C ARG A 163 -1.35 -0.83 33.57
N LYS A 164 -1.97 0.29 33.21
CA LYS A 164 -2.49 1.30 34.14
C LYS A 164 -3.89 0.96 34.67
N GLN A 165 -4.49 -0.13 34.21
CA GLN A 165 -5.89 -0.51 34.52
C GLN A 165 -6.90 0.60 34.16
N GLN A 166 -6.60 1.40 33.12
CA GLN A 166 -7.44 2.48 32.61
C GLN A 166 -8.32 1.97 31.47
N VAL A 167 -9.55 1.59 31.78
CA VAL A 167 -10.53 1.03 30.83
C VAL A 167 -10.74 1.93 29.61
N GLY A 168 -10.80 3.26 29.81
CA GLY A 168 -10.96 4.22 28.72
C GLY A 168 -9.84 4.13 27.67
N LEU A 169 -8.58 3.93 28.09
CA LEU A 169 -7.47 3.73 27.14
C LEU A 169 -7.53 2.36 26.45
N VAL A 170 -7.99 1.31 27.15
CA VAL A 170 -8.18 -0.01 26.54
C VAL A 170 -9.23 0.06 25.43
N ILE A 171 -10.36 0.72 25.72
CA ILE A 171 -11.43 0.95 24.72
C ILE A 171 -10.92 1.83 23.58
N ALA A 172 -10.20 2.92 23.86
CA ALA A 172 -9.64 3.80 22.84
C ALA A 172 -8.65 3.06 21.91
N GLY A 173 -7.79 2.21 22.47
CA GLY A 173 -6.90 1.36 21.66
C GLY A 173 -7.67 0.39 20.78
N ALA A 174 -8.71 -0.26 21.29
CA ALA A 174 -9.58 -1.15 20.52
C ALA A 174 -10.33 -0.39 19.42
N ALA A 175 -10.83 0.81 19.73
CA ALA A 175 -11.49 1.70 18.76
C ALA A 175 -10.54 2.07 17.61
N LEU A 176 -9.29 2.43 17.91
CA LEU A 176 -8.30 2.76 16.88
C LEU A 176 -7.91 1.54 16.03
N ILE A 177 -7.85 0.32 16.61
CA ILE A 177 -7.63 -0.89 15.82
C ILE A 177 -8.84 -1.16 14.92
N GLY A 178 -10.07 -0.98 15.41
CA GLY A 178 -11.30 -1.11 14.62
C GLY A 178 -11.36 -0.10 13.46
N LEU A 179 -11.07 1.18 13.73
CA LEU A 179 -10.94 2.20 12.70
C LEU A 179 -9.83 1.85 11.70
N GLY A 180 -8.73 1.26 12.17
CA GLY A 180 -7.62 0.83 11.35
C GLY A 180 -7.99 -0.22 10.29
N VAL A 181 -9.05 -1.02 10.50
CA VAL A 181 -9.59 -1.93 9.48
C VAL A 181 -10.05 -1.15 8.24
N ASN A 182 -10.58 0.08 8.43
CA ASN A 182 -10.95 0.98 7.35
C ASN A 182 -9.75 1.72 6.72
N LEU A 183 -8.57 1.56 7.27
CA LEU A 183 -7.30 1.98 6.66
C LEU A 183 -6.64 0.80 5.93
N ARG A 184 -6.65 -0.38 6.59
CA ARG A 184 -6.14 -1.63 6.04
C ARG A 184 -6.75 -2.85 6.74
N GLU A 185 -7.22 -3.83 5.99
CA GLU A 185 -7.94 -5.01 6.48
C GLU A 185 -7.11 -5.84 7.46
N THR A 186 -5.77 -5.77 7.34
CA THR A 186 -4.83 -6.50 8.21
C THR A 186 -4.94 -6.15 9.69
N PHE A 187 -5.55 -5.02 10.05
CA PHE A 187 -5.85 -4.70 11.44
C PHE A 187 -6.80 -5.71 12.11
N ALA A 188 -7.64 -6.39 11.33
CA ALA A 188 -8.52 -7.44 11.85
C ALA A 188 -7.76 -8.60 12.49
N PHE A 189 -6.53 -8.87 12.08
CA PHE A 189 -5.69 -9.91 12.67
C PHE A 189 -5.22 -9.63 14.11
N TYR A 190 -5.41 -8.40 14.59
CA TYR A 190 -5.11 -8.03 15.98
C TYR A 190 -6.29 -8.23 16.94
N LEU A 191 -7.38 -8.82 16.48
CA LEU A 191 -8.52 -9.21 17.34
C LEU A 191 -8.11 -10.13 18.51
N PRO A 192 -7.25 -11.17 18.33
CA PRO A 192 -6.76 -11.96 19.44
C PRO A 192 -5.90 -11.17 20.45
N TRP A 193 -5.21 -10.12 20.02
CA TRP A 193 -4.53 -9.20 20.92
C TRP A 193 -5.52 -8.49 21.86
N LEU A 194 -6.61 -7.97 21.33
CA LEU A 194 -7.65 -7.31 22.13
C LEU A 194 -8.27 -8.26 23.16
N ALA A 195 -8.44 -9.52 22.79
CA ALA A 195 -9.05 -10.53 23.65
C ALA A 195 -8.09 -11.06 24.75
N LEU A 196 -6.83 -11.28 24.41
CA LEU A 196 -5.91 -12.04 25.28
C LEU A 196 -4.90 -11.17 26.04
N ALA A 197 -4.45 -10.06 25.45
CA ALA A 197 -3.41 -9.22 26.06
C ALA A 197 -3.77 -8.72 27.47
N PRO A 198 -5.01 -8.32 27.80
CA PRO A 198 -5.37 -7.92 29.15
C PRO A 198 -5.06 -9.00 30.20
N PHE A 199 -5.39 -10.24 29.91
CA PHE A 199 -5.17 -11.36 30.83
C PHE A 199 -3.69 -11.78 30.91
N LEU A 200 -2.97 -11.72 29.80
CA LEU A 200 -1.51 -11.96 29.79
C LEU A 200 -0.73 -10.89 30.56
N LEU A 201 -1.27 -9.69 30.66
CA LEU A 201 -0.67 -8.55 31.37
C LEU A 201 -1.21 -8.37 32.80
N GLY A 202 -1.94 -9.35 33.32
CA GLY A 202 -2.27 -9.46 34.73
C GLY A 202 -3.69 -9.05 35.13
N TRP A 203 -4.59 -8.80 34.17
CA TRP A 203 -6.01 -8.69 34.49
C TRP A 203 -6.55 -10.04 34.96
N LYS A 204 -7.40 -10.03 35.99
CA LYS A 204 -8.01 -11.25 36.51
C LYS A 204 -9.21 -11.61 35.65
N VAL A 205 -9.46 -12.92 35.47
CA VAL A 205 -10.64 -13.43 34.76
C VAL A 205 -11.86 -13.31 35.68
N LYS A 206 -12.38 -12.09 35.85
CA LYS A 206 -13.59 -11.79 36.59
C LYS A 206 -14.64 -11.20 35.64
N ARG A 207 -15.92 -11.29 36.01
CA ARG A 207 -17.05 -10.82 35.19
C ARG A 207 -16.88 -9.37 34.68
N ARG A 208 -16.34 -8.50 35.52
CA ARG A 208 -16.12 -7.07 35.17
C ARG A 208 -15.03 -6.91 34.09
N GLU A 209 -13.88 -7.54 34.26
CA GLU A 209 -12.75 -7.46 33.31
C GLU A 209 -13.11 -8.13 31.98
N VAL A 210 -13.79 -9.27 32.02
CA VAL A 210 -14.34 -9.93 30.82
C VAL A 210 -15.35 -9.01 30.13
N GLY A 211 -16.20 -8.29 30.88
CA GLY A 211 -17.12 -7.29 30.33
C GLY A 211 -16.42 -6.15 29.61
N TYR A 212 -15.29 -5.66 30.14
CA TYR A 212 -14.50 -4.62 29.45
C TYR A 212 -13.84 -5.13 28.17
N VAL A 213 -13.35 -6.36 28.16
CA VAL A 213 -12.81 -6.99 26.93
C VAL A 213 -13.94 -7.16 25.92
N ALA A 214 -15.10 -7.66 26.32
CA ALA A 214 -16.26 -7.83 25.45
C ALA A 214 -16.72 -6.49 24.84
N LEU A 215 -16.76 -5.40 25.66
CA LEU A 215 -17.04 -4.05 25.18
C LEU A 215 -16.00 -3.55 24.18
N SER A 216 -14.72 -3.82 24.43
CA SER A 216 -13.63 -3.46 23.52
C SER A 216 -13.77 -4.17 22.17
N LEU A 217 -14.11 -5.46 22.18
CA LEU A 217 -14.36 -6.25 20.97
C LEU A 217 -15.59 -5.75 20.21
N LEU A 218 -16.66 -5.39 20.93
CA LEU A 218 -17.86 -4.82 20.32
C LEU A 218 -17.55 -3.48 19.63
N ILE A 219 -16.84 -2.58 20.31
CA ILE A 219 -16.45 -1.29 19.75
C ILE A 219 -15.55 -1.48 18.53
N PHE A 220 -14.58 -2.41 18.61
CA PHE A 220 -13.76 -2.80 17.46
C PHE A 220 -14.65 -3.21 16.28
N LEU A 221 -15.61 -4.13 16.47
CA LEU A 221 -16.49 -4.62 15.40
C LEU A 221 -17.36 -3.51 14.81
N VAL A 222 -17.94 -2.68 15.66
CA VAL A 222 -18.80 -1.56 15.20
C VAL A 222 -17.99 -0.59 14.34
N LEU A 223 -16.77 -0.24 14.74
CA LEU A 223 -15.94 0.70 13.99
C LEU A 223 -15.29 0.05 12.76
N ALA A 224 -14.98 -1.24 12.80
CA ALA A 224 -14.44 -1.97 11.66
C ALA A 224 -15.47 -2.14 10.54
N LEU A 225 -16.71 -2.44 10.87
CA LEU A 225 -17.74 -2.80 9.90
C LEU A 225 -18.78 -1.69 9.67
N GLY A 226 -18.92 -0.75 10.60
CA GLY A 226 -19.99 0.26 10.56
C GLY A 226 -19.94 1.14 9.33
N TRP A 227 -18.76 1.55 8.91
CA TRP A 227 -18.56 2.36 7.71
C TRP A 227 -18.94 1.60 6.42
N PHE A 228 -18.48 0.37 6.29
CA PHE A 228 -18.87 -0.51 5.18
C PHE A 228 -20.38 -0.76 5.17
N ALA A 229 -20.95 -1.10 6.32
CA ALA A 229 -22.37 -1.35 6.45
C ALA A 229 -23.21 -0.12 6.07
N PHE A 230 -22.79 1.07 6.50
CA PHE A 230 -23.47 2.33 6.13
C PHE A 230 -23.54 2.50 4.60
N TRP A 231 -22.40 2.48 3.90
CA TRP A 231 -22.37 2.67 2.46
C TRP A 231 -23.05 1.53 1.70
N PHE A 232 -22.84 0.29 2.14
CA PHE A 232 -23.45 -0.88 1.52
C PHE A 232 -24.99 -0.88 1.62
N LEU A 233 -25.54 -0.36 2.72
CA LEU A 233 -27.00 -0.30 2.93
C LEU A 233 -27.62 0.92 2.27
N THR A 234 -26.92 2.05 2.19
CA THR A 234 -27.50 3.33 1.77
C THR A 234 -27.23 3.66 0.29
N ASP A 235 -26.14 3.16 -0.30
CA ASP A 235 -25.75 3.50 -1.68
C ASP A 235 -25.79 2.26 -2.61
N PRO A 236 -26.79 2.18 -3.55
CA PRO A 236 -26.85 1.10 -4.53
C PRO A 236 -25.64 1.05 -5.48
N HIS A 237 -25.03 2.21 -5.80
CA HIS A 237 -23.87 2.27 -6.66
C HIS A 237 -22.65 1.65 -5.97
N TYR A 238 -22.43 1.98 -4.70
CA TYR A 238 -21.40 1.34 -3.88
C TYR A 238 -21.54 -0.19 -3.84
N ARG A 239 -22.77 -0.70 -3.69
CA ARG A 239 -23.03 -2.16 -3.73
C ARG A 239 -22.62 -2.79 -5.05
N THR A 240 -22.95 -2.15 -6.17
CA THR A 240 -22.60 -2.66 -7.50
C THR A 240 -21.06 -2.74 -7.67
N ILE A 241 -20.35 -1.67 -7.29
CA ILE A 241 -18.89 -1.64 -7.37
C ILE A 241 -18.27 -2.70 -6.44
N TRP A 242 -18.83 -2.86 -5.24
CA TRP A 242 -18.34 -3.86 -4.28
C TRP A 242 -18.50 -5.30 -4.81
N TYR A 243 -19.64 -5.62 -5.46
CA TYR A 243 -19.85 -6.92 -6.10
C TYR A 243 -18.86 -7.15 -7.23
N GLY A 244 -18.64 -6.18 -8.11
CA GLY A 244 -17.65 -6.26 -9.18
C GLY A 244 -16.23 -6.45 -8.65
N TRP A 245 -15.87 -5.75 -7.57
CA TRP A 245 -14.59 -5.97 -6.90
C TRP A 245 -14.47 -7.39 -6.34
N ARG A 246 -15.51 -7.91 -5.69
CA ARG A 246 -15.54 -9.27 -5.12
C ARG A 246 -15.37 -10.33 -6.22
N GLU A 247 -16.01 -10.16 -7.36
CA GLU A 247 -15.85 -11.04 -8.52
C GLU A 247 -14.41 -11.00 -9.05
N SER A 248 -13.86 -9.80 -9.23
CA SER A 248 -12.47 -9.63 -9.64
C SER A 248 -11.48 -10.29 -8.67
N MET A 249 -11.72 -10.21 -7.36
CA MET A 249 -10.88 -10.87 -6.36
C MET A 249 -11.04 -12.41 -6.37
N ALA A 250 -12.23 -12.91 -6.67
CA ALA A 250 -12.44 -14.35 -6.83
C ALA A 250 -11.69 -14.88 -8.05
N ASP A 251 -11.71 -14.15 -9.16
CA ASP A 251 -10.95 -14.47 -10.37
C ASP A 251 -9.45 -14.43 -10.12
N GLU A 252 -8.97 -13.43 -9.38
CA GLU A 252 -7.55 -13.32 -9.02
C GLU A 252 -7.11 -14.49 -8.15
N SER A 253 -7.91 -14.87 -7.16
CA SER A 253 -7.64 -16.05 -6.32
C SER A 253 -7.64 -17.35 -7.14
N ALA A 254 -8.51 -17.46 -8.14
CA ALA A 254 -8.53 -18.62 -9.02
C ALA A 254 -7.30 -18.68 -9.95
N ARG A 255 -6.79 -17.53 -10.40
CA ARG A 255 -5.54 -17.44 -11.18
C ARG A 255 -4.31 -17.77 -10.36
N HIS A 256 -4.34 -17.47 -9.07
CA HIS A 256 -3.20 -17.63 -8.15
C HIS A 256 -3.56 -18.58 -6.99
N PRO A 257 -3.79 -19.87 -7.24
CA PRO A 257 -4.18 -20.82 -6.22
C PRO A 257 -3.05 -21.00 -5.19
N VAL A 258 -3.43 -21.23 -3.93
CA VAL A 258 -2.48 -21.54 -2.86
C VAL A 258 -1.74 -22.82 -3.21
N SER A 259 -0.43 -22.75 -3.37
CA SER A 259 0.43 -23.88 -3.71
C SER A 259 1.83 -23.71 -3.11
N ILE A 260 2.54 -24.83 -2.91
CA ILE A 260 3.93 -24.79 -2.44
C ILE A 260 4.83 -24.03 -3.41
N GLY A 261 4.60 -24.15 -4.73
CA GLY A 261 5.37 -23.43 -5.75
C GLY A 261 5.24 -21.90 -5.62
N ASN A 262 4.07 -21.44 -5.20
CA ASN A 262 3.81 -20.01 -4.99
C ASN A 262 4.33 -19.50 -3.63
N ALA A 263 4.63 -20.40 -2.69
CA ALA A 263 5.16 -20.03 -1.38
C ALA A 263 6.57 -19.42 -1.48
N VAL A 264 7.39 -19.87 -2.41
CA VAL A 264 8.78 -19.41 -2.55
C VAL A 264 8.85 -17.93 -2.95
N PRO A 265 8.18 -17.45 -4.02
CA PRO A 265 8.12 -16.01 -4.33
C PRO A 265 7.56 -15.18 -3.17
N TYR A 266 6.54 -15.67 -2.49
CA TYR A 266 5.93 -15.00 -1.35
C TYR A 266 6.93 -14.81 -0.19
N LEU A 267 7.62 -15.88 0.21
CA LEU A 267 8.65 -15.81 1.23
C LEU A 267 9.84 -14.93 0.80
N MET A 268 10.17 -14.89 -0.48
CA MET A 268 11.19 -14.01 -1.00
C MET A 268 10.80 -12.53 -0.85
N TYR A 269 9.55 -12.15 -1.16
CA TYR A 269 9.07 -10.78 -0.91
C TYR A 269 9.10 -10.42 0.57
N PHE A 270 8.68 -11.34 1.43
CA PHE A 270 8.77 -11.14 2.87
C PHE A 270 10.22 -11.00 3.34
N PHE A 271 11.11 -11.84 2.85
CA PHE A 271 12.54 -11.77 3.15
C PHE A 271 13.15 -10.42 2.74
N ILE A 272 12.87 -9.95 1.52
CA ILE A 272 13.35 -8.65 1.04
C ILE A 272 12.82 -7.50 1.93
N SER A 273 11.59 -7.63 2.42
CA SER A 273 10.96 -6.61 3.26
C SER A 273 11.65 -6.41 4.60
N ALA A 274 12.06 -7.52 5.25
CA ALA A 274 12.69 -7.48 6.57
C ALA A 274 13.51 -8.76 6.85
N PRO A 275 14.69 -8.94 6.21
CA PRO A 275 15.42 -10.20 6.23
C PRO A 275 15.82 -10.68 7.62
N LEU A 276 16.36 -9.80 8.47
CA LEU A 276 16.73 -10.17 9.84
C LEU A 276 15.51 -10.52 10.68
N VAL A 277 14.39 -9.85 10.44
CA VAL A 277 13.15 -10.15 11.19
C VAL A 277 12.64 -11.52 10.80
N LEU A 278 12.55 -11.83 9.51
CA LEU A 278 12.07 -13.14 9.05
C LEU A 278 12.97 -14.29 9.53
N LEU A 279 14.30 -14.14 9.40
CA LEU A 279 15.24 -15.18 9.81
C LEU A 279 15.27 -15.40 11.33
N ALA A 280 15.16 -14.32 12.11
CA ALA A 280 15.25 -14.41 13.56
C ALA A 280 13.92 -14.78 14.23
N PHE A 281 12.77 -14.50 13.59
CA PHE A 281 11.47 -14.68 14.20
C PHE A 281 11.18 -16.10 14.73
N PRO A 282 11.41 -17.19 13.98
CA PRO A 282 11.13 -18.54 14.48
C PRO A 282 11.93 -18.86 15.76
N PHE A 283 13.19 -18.45 15.81
CA PHE A 283 14.05 -18.64 16.96
C PHE A 283 13.65 -17.74 18.13
N ALA A 284 13.25 -16.51 17.84
CA ALA A 284 12.74 -15.55 18.83
C ALA A 284 11.45 -16.07 19.47
N ALA A 285 10.50 -16.51 18.66
CA ALA A 285 9.23 -17.06 19.10
C ALA A 285 9.44 -18.32 19.95
N TYR A 286 10.27 -19.26 19.48
CA TYR A 286 10.61 -20.47 20.23
C TYR A 286 11.31 -20.15 21.57
N SER A 287 12.28 -19.23 21.56
CA SER A 287 13.00 -18.79 22.75
C SER A 287 12.08 -18.15 23.79
N GLU A 288 11.16 -17.29 23.33
CA GLU A 288 10.21 -16.63 24.24
C GLU A 288 9.17 -17.62 24.79
N TRP A 289 8.66 -18.52 23.94
CA TRP A 289 7.78 -19.60 24.37
C TRP A 289 8.41 -20.48 25.46
N ARG A 290 9.67 -20.87 25.27
CA ARG A 290 10.43 -21.65 26.26
C ARG A 290 10.60 -20.92 27.59
N ARG A 291 10.76 -19.58 27.52
CA ARG A 291 11.03 -18.74 28.70
C ARG A 291 9.78 -18.41 29.52
N ARG A 292 8.73 -18.03 28.84
CA ARG A 292 7.52 -17.44 29.45
C ARG A 292 6.22 -18.09 29.00
N ARG A 293 6.29 -19.13 28.19
CA ARG A 293 5.13 -19.66 27.46
C ARG A 293 4.50 -18.54 26.62
N LEU A 294 3.18 -18.34 26.69
CA LEU A 294 2.53 -17.24 25.97
C LEU A 294 2.71 -15.94 26.75
N SER A 295 3.54 -15.02 26.23
CA SER A 295 3.72 -13.66 26.74
C SER A 295 3.05 -12.65 25.80
N ALA A 296 2.80 -11.41 26.28
CA ALA A 296 2.27 -10.34 25.45
C ALA A 296 3.19 -10.02 24.25
N LEU A 297 4.52 -10.08 24.47
CA LEU A 297 5.51 -9.89 23.39
C LEU A 297 5.42 -11.01 22.33
N LEU A 298 5.27 -12.27 22.76
CA LEU A 298 5.08 -13.39 21.83
C LEU A 298 3.75 -13.28 21.09
N LEU A 299 2.65 -12.98 21.80
CA LEU A 299 1.34 -12.79 21.18
C LEU A 299 1.39 -11.70 20.11
N LEU A 300 2.02 -10.55 20.41
CA LEU A 300 2.17 -9.47 19.45
C LEU A 300 2.91 -9.92 18.19
N GLY A 301 4.05 -10.60 18.34
CA GLY A 301 4.80 -11.16 17.21
C GLY A 301 4.01 -12.18 16.40
N LEU A 302 3.26 -13.07 17.07
CA LEU A 302 2.40 -14.04 16.40
C LEU A 302 1.27 -13.37 15.59
N MET A 303 0.68 -12.25 16.09
CA MET A 303 -0.34 -11.51 15.34
C MET A 303 0.25 -10.86 14.09
N GLY A 304 1.44 -10.26 14.18
CA GLY A 304 2.14 -9.73 13.01
C GLY A 304 2.45 -10.80 11.97
N MET A 305 2.95 -11.97 12.42
CA MET A 305 3.22 -13.09 11.53
C MET A 305 1.92 -13.66 10.91
N ALA A 306 0.85 -13.76 11.69
CA ALA A 306 -0.44 -14.24 11.20
C ALA A 306 -1.01 -13.28 10.14
N ALA A 307 -0.89 -11.97 10.33
CA ALA A 307 -1.30 -10.98 9.33
C ALA A 307 -0.57 -11.21 7.99
N ASP A 308 0.74 -11.40 8.04
CA ASP A 308 1.55 -11.61 6.84
C ASP A 308 1.30 -12.98 6.19
N LEU A 309 1.18 -14.06 6.97
CA LEU A 309 0.94 -15.40 6.45
C LEU A 309 -0.48 -15.60 5.89
N LEU A 310 -1.49 -14.98 6.50
CA LEU A 310 -2.88 -15.08 6.03
C LEU A 310 -3.11 -14.32 4.73
N LEU A 311 -2.30 -13.32 4.43
CA LEU A 311 -2.30 -12.70 3.10
C LEU A 311 -1.96 -13.71 2.00
N TYR A 312 -1.06 -14.67 2.28
CA TYR A 312 -0.72 -15.74 1.34
C TYR A 312 -1.93 -16.60 0.95
N LEU A 313 -2.84 -16.86 1.87
CA LEU A 313 -4.05 -17.64 1.59
C LEU A 313 -5.01 -16.93 0.65
N ASN A 314 -4.91 -15.61 0.56
CA ASN A 314 -5.77 -14.78 -0.28
C ASN A 314 -5.11 -14.36 -1.60
N TYR A 315 -3.77 -14.15 -1.59
CA TYR A 315 -3.00 -13.63 -2.71
C TYR A 315 -1.71 -14.41 -2.91
N SER A 316 -1.76 -15.68 -3.30
CA SER A 316 -0.59 -16.56 -3.26
C SER A 316 0.62 -16.10 -4.10
N THR A 317 0.44 -15.32 -5.18
CA THR A 317 1.54 -14.87 -6.04
C THR A 317 1.46 -13.42 -6.49
N SER A 318 0.28 -12.80 -6.50
CA SER A 318 0.12 -11.41 -6.90
C SER A 318 0.39 -10.43 -5.77
N VAL A 319 0.84 -10.93 -4.63
CA VAL A 319 1.09 -10.11 -3.45
C VAL A 319 2.17 -9.09 -3.76
N ASN A 320 1.80 -7.84 -3.63
CA ASN A 320 2.76 -6.77 -3.61
C ASN A 320 3.54 -6.82 -2.27
N TRP A 321 4.86 -6.79 -2.34
CA TRP A 321 5.75 -6.84 -1.17
C TRP A 321 5.44 -5.80 -0.09
N ARG A 322 4.76 -4.69 -0.43
CA ARG A 322 4.32 -3.65 0.52
C ARG A 322 3.38 -4.16 1.62
N TYR A 323 2.68 -5.25 1.38
CA TYR A 323 1.73 -5.79 2.36
C TYR A 323 2.41 -6.29 3.64
N PHE A 324 3.68 -6.66 3.59
CA PHE A 324 4.46 -7.09 4.76
C PHE A 324 4.81 -5.95 5.73
N LEU A 325 4.63 -4.70 5.31
CA LEU A 325 4.95 -3.56 6.17
C LEU A 325 4.04 -3.47 7.40
N THR A 326 2.78 -3.89 7.29
CA THR A 326 1.82 -3.77 8.39
C THR A 326 2.01 -4.79 9.52
N GLY A 327 2.64 -5.94 9.26
CA GLY A 327 3.03 -6.90 10.29
C GLY A 327 4.31 -6.51 11.04
N LEU A 328 5.17 -5.73 10.38
CA LEU A 328 6.52 -5.43 10.85
C LEU A 328 6.58 -4.73 12.23
N PRO A 329 5.71 -3.75 12.59
CA PRO A 329 5.69 -3.15 13.92
C PRO A 329 5.45 -4.13 15.07
N ALA A 330 4.75 -5.22 14.80
CA ALA A 330 4.47 -6.27 15.77
C ALA A 330 5.56 -7.34 15.82
N LEU A 331 6.21 -7.63 14.69
CA LEU A 331 7.30 -8.62 14.59
C LEU A 331 8.64 -8.10 15.12
N ALA A 332 8.95 -6.83 14.82
CA ALA A 332 10.23 -6.21 15.12
C ALA A 332 10.62 -6.23 16.61
N PRO A 333 9.73 -5.93 17.57
CA PRO A 333 10.08 -5.93 18.99
C PRO A 333 10.57 -7.29 19.50
N LEU A 334 9.90 -8.39 19.13
CA LEU A 334 10.26 -9.75 19.58
C LEU A 334 11.61 -10.16 19.02
N THR A 335 11.84 -9.91 17.73
CA THR A 335 13.09 -10.28 17.05
C THR A 335 14.26 -9.43 17.52
N ALA A 336 14.07 -8.13 17.71
CA ALA A 336 15.09 -7.23 18.23
C ALA A 336 15.52 -7.63 19.66
N ASP A 337 14.57 -7.89 20.53
CA ASP A 337 14.84 -8.31 21.91
C ASP A 337 15.58 -9.66 21.96
N PHE A 338 15.18 -10.60 21.10
CA PHE A 338 15.88 -11.89 20.97
C PHE A 338 17.34 -11.70 20.54
N LEU A 339 17.59 -10.92 19.48
CA LEU A 339 18.93 -10.70 18.95
C LEU A 339 19.82 -9.99 19.97
N ILE A 340 19.35 -8.92 20.59
CA ILE A 340 20.10 -8.21 21.63
C ILE A 340 20.47 -9.14 22.78
N ARG A 341 19.53 -9.89 23.34
CA ARG A 341 19.81 -10.82 24.43
C ARG A 341 20.74 -11.96 24.05
N LYS A 342 20.66 -12.48 22.83
CA LYS A 342 21.56 -13.56 22.39
C LYS A 342 22.99 -13.08 22.19
N LEU A 343 23.16 -11.93 21.55
CA LEU A 343 24.48 -11.35 21.32
C LEU A 343 25.08 -10.75 22.59
N GLU A 344 24.25 -10.24 23.53
CA GLU A 344 24.71 -9.82 24.86
C GLU A 344 25.36 -10.98 25.63
N ARG A 345 24.80 -12.17 25.55
CA ARG A 345 25.41 -13.36 26.17
C ARG A 345 26.77 -13.72 25.56
N LEU A 346 26.93 -13.47 24.25
CA LEU A 346 28.18 -13.71 23.54
C LEU A 346 29.23 -12.64 23.85
N PHE A 347 28.87 -11.38 23.74
CA PHE A 347 29.77 -10.24 23.89
C PHE A 347 29.88 -9.70 25.31
N ARG A 348 29.03 -10.20 26.24
CA ARG A 348 28.92 -9.70 27.61
C ARG A 348 28.64 -8.17 27.71
N SER A 349 28.10 -7.58 26.64
CA SER A 349 27.81 -6.15 26.51
C SER A 349 26.63 -5.91 25.58
N GLN A 350 25.60 -5.22 26.09
CA GLN A 350 24.45 -4.81 25.28
C GLN A 350 24.83 -3.81 24.18
N ARG A 351 25.82 -2.94 24.44
CA ARG A 351 26.31 -1.98 23.46
C ARG A 351 26.97 -2.68 22.26
N LEU A 352 27.83 -3.68 22.52
CA LEU A 352 28.47 -4.46 21.46
C LEU A 352 27.45 -5.31 20.70
N ALA A 353 26.49 -5.91 21.40
CA ALA A 353 25.38 -6.63 20.77
C ALA A 353 24.58 -5.74 19.83
N PHE A 354 24.21 -4.55 20.28
CA PHE A 354 23.49 -3.56 19.47
C PHE A 354 24.32 -3.09 18.26
N ALA A 355 25.59 -2.70 18.48
CA ALA A 355 26.48 -2.27 17.42
C ALA A 355 26.68 -3.35 16.33
N SER A 356 26.79 -4.63 16.74
CA SER A 356 26.89 -5.76 15.81
C SER A 356 25.60 -5.93 14.98
N CYS A 357 24.43 -5.83 15.62
CA CYS A 357 23.16 -5.86 14.89
C CYS A 357 23.04 -4.72 13.88
N VAL A 358 23.40 -3.51 14.27
CA VAL A 358 23.39 -2.33 13.38
C VAL A 358 24.36 -2.51 12.22
N ALA A 359 25.57 -3.01 12.47
CA ALA A 359 26.56 -3.28 11.41
C ALA A 359 26.04 -4.29 10.38
N VAL A 360 25.43 -5.40 10.83
CA VAL A 360 24.82 -6.39 9.94
C VAL A 360 23.65 -5.77 9.18
N LEU A 361 22.81 -4.98 9.85
CA LEU A 361 21.67 -4.31 9.21
C LEU A 361 22.12 -3.32 8.12
N LEU A 362 23.19 -2.56 8.38
CA LEU A 362 23.77 -1.64 7.39
C LEU A 362 24.35 -2.40 6.18
N ILE A 363 25.01 -3.52 6.40
CA ILE A 363 25.52 -4.38 5.31
C ILE A 363 24.33 -4.87 4.46
N ILE A 364 23.29 -5.37 5.10
CA ILE A 364 22.09 -5.83 4.41
C ILE A 364 21.43 -4.69 3.65
N ALA A 365 21.27 -3.51 4.27
CA ALA A 365 20.67 -2.35 3.64
C ALA A 365 21.49 -1.90 2.40
N THR A 366 22.83 -1.95 2.48
CA THR A 366 23.71 -1.65 1.34
C THR A 366 23.50 -2.66 0.20
N ILE A 367 23.46 -3.96 0.52
CA ILE A 367 23.20 -5.01 -0.47
C ILE A 367 21.83 -4.79 -1.13
N PHE A 368 20.79 -4.53 -0.32
CA PHE A 368 19.46 -4.28 -0.85
C PHE A 368 19.35 -3.01 -1.66
N THR A 369 20.05 -1.94 -1.30
CA THR A 369 20.10 -0.73 -2.14
C THR A 369 20.59 -1.04 -3.54
N ILE A 370 21.56 -1.95 -3.66
CA ILE A 370 22.07 -2.41 -4.97
C ILE A 370 21.01 -3.28 -5.67
N LEU A 371 20.38 -4.21 -4.95
CA LEU A 371 19.40 -5.14 -5.51
C LEU A 371 18.08 -4.47 -5.91
N ILE A 372 17.62 -3.46 -5.16
CA ILE A 372 16.38 -2.73 -5.45
C ILE A 372 16.58 -1.55 -6.41
N LYS A 373 17.83 -1.25 -6.80
CA LYS A 373 18.12 -0.18 -7.75
C LYS A 373 17.26 -0.27 -9.02
N PRO A 374 17.05 -1.44 -9.64
CA PRO A 374 16.14 -1.55 -10.79
C PRO A 374 14.72 -1.14 -10.46
N VAL A 375 14.21 -1.50 -9.28
CA VAL A 375 12.86 -1.13 -8.84
C VAL A 375 12.76 0.37 -8.59
N SER A 376 13.72 0.96 -7.89
CA SER A 376 13.76 2.42 -7.68
C SER A 376 13.92 3.18 -8.99
N GLN A 377 14.67 2.65 -9.96
CA GLN A 377 14.73 3.21 -11.30
C GLN A 377 13.41 3.13 -12.04
N GLU A 378 12.69 2.03 -11.93
CA GLU A 378 11.33 1.91 -12.48
C GLU A 378 10.39 2.97 -11.90
N PHE A 379 10.43 3.20 -10.58
CA PHE A 379 9.67 4.30 -9.98
C PHE A 379 10.10 5.67 -10.51
N ILE A 380 11.38 5.90 -10.70
CA ILE A 380 11.90 7.15 -11.28
C ILE A 380 11.47 7.31 -12.74
N GLU A 381 11.51 6.25 -13.52
CA GLU A 381 11.07 6.26 -14.92
C GLU A 381 9.57 6.53 -15.05
N ARG A 382 8.75 5.95 -14.19
CA ARG A 382 7.32 6.23 -14.12
C ARG A 382 7.01 7.72 -13.87
N ARG A 383 7.89 8.44 -13.18
CA ARG A 383 7.80 9.90 -12.97
C ARG A 383 7.90 10.68 -14.26
N ALA A 384 8.95 10.38 -15.01
CA ALA A 384 9.19 11.02 -16.31
C ALA A 384 8.00 10.74 -17.24
N LEU A 385 7.49 9.51 -17.22
CA LEU A 385 6.34 9.07 -17.98
C LEU A 385 5.05 9.83 -17.63
N SER A 386 4.76 10.04 -16.35
CA SER A 386 3.55 10.79 -15.94
C SER A 386 3.56 12.24 -16.43
N LYS A 387 4.74 12.88 -16.38
CA LYS A 387 4.90 14.24 -16.91
C LYS A 387 4.78 14.27 -18.43
N GLU A 388 5.42 13.32 -19.11
CA GLU A 388 5.35 13.17 -20.57
C GLU A 388 3.91 12.91 -21.01
N TYR A 389 3.21 12.02 -20.34
CA TYR A 389 1.83 11.67 -20.63
C TYR A 389 0.90 12.90 -20.49
N ARG A 390 1.05 13.69 -19.44
CA ARG A 390 0.33 14.97 -19.32
C ARG A 390 0.56 15.88 -20.52
N ASN A 391 1.80 16.00 -20.99
CA ASN A 391 2.14 16.80 -22.14
C ASN A 391 1.55 16.25 -23.44
N GLN A 392 1.43 14.93 -23.57
CA GLN A 392 0.78 14.27 -24.69
C GLN A 392 -0.74 14.49 -24.67
N LEU A 393 -1.39 14.30 -23.51
CA LEU A 393 -2.81 14.57 -23.34
C LEU A 393 -3.18 16.02 -23.63
N ALA A 394 -2.31 16.97 -23.34
CA ALA A 394 -2.55 18.38 -23.66
C ALA A 394 -2.72 18.66 -25.17
N LYS A 395 -2.28 17.74 -26.05
CA LYS A 395 -2.48 17.80 -27.50
C LYS A 395 -3.78 17.17 -27.96
N VAL A 396 -4.49 16.47 -27.07
CA VAL A 396 -5.79 15.86 -27.35
C VAL A 396 -6.90 16.86 -27.01
N PRO A 397 -7.95 17.02 -27.85
CA PRO A 397 -9.08 17.88 -27.52
C PRO A 397 -9.69 17.55 -26.16
N ARG A 398 -10.07 18.54 -25.38
CA ARG A 398 -10.53 18.38 -24.00
C ARG A 398 -11.81 17.56 -23.86
N ASP A 399 -12.63 17.51 -24.91
CA ASP A 399 -13.92 16.79 -24.98
C ASP A 399 -13.84 15.44 -25.71
N ALA A 400 -12.63 14.99 -26.03
CA ALA A 400 -12.39 13.77 -26.78
C ALA A 400 -12.75 12.50 -25.99
N VAL A 401 -12.91 11.39 -26.70
CA VAL A 401 -13.05 10.05 -26.14
C VAL A 401 -11.69 9.36 -26.18
N MET A 402 -11.20 8.88 -25.04
CA MET A 402 -9.93 8.16 -24.95
C MET A 402 -10.17 6.66 -24.78
N ILE A 403 -9.57 5.88 -25.64
CA ILE A 403 -9.45 4.43 -25.47
C ILE A 403 -8.06 4.16 -24.90
N SER A 404 -8.02 3.60 -23.71
CA SER A 404 -6.77 3.42 -23.00
C SER A 404 -6.86 2.18 -22.10
N GLY A 405 -5.79 1.42 -22.05
CA GLY A 405 -5.68 0.27 -21.16
C GLY A 405 -5.45 0.66 -19.72
N ALA A 406 -4.29 0.31 -19.22
CA ALA A 406 -3.86 0.65 -17.85
C ALA A 406 -3.82 2.17 -17.59
N GLN A 407 -3.75 2.99 -18.65
CA GLN A 407 -3.77 4.45 -18.60
C GLN A 407 -5.15 5.05 -18.29
N THR A 408 -6.22 4.27 -18.32
CA THR A 408 -7.57 4.78 -18.02
C THR A 408 -7.59 5.56 -16.72
N ILE A 409 -6.88 5.09 -15.69
CA ILE A 409 -6.83 5.78 -14.40
C ILE A 409 -6.11 7.13 -14.49
N ALA A 410 -5.06 7.24 -15.30
CA ALA A 410 -4.34 8.50 -15.47
C ALA A 410 -5.21 9.53 -16.20
N VAL A 411 -5.93 9.14 -17.26
CA VAL A 411 -6.88 10.01 -17.97
C VAL A 411 -7.99 10.46 -17.02
N THR A 412 -8.57 9.53 -16.28
CA THR A 412 -9.63 9.83 -15.30
C THR A 412 -9.14 10.77 -14.19
N TYR A 413 -7.91 10.59 -13.75
CA TYR A 413 -7.28 11.49 -12.79
C TYR A 413 -7.13 12.92 -13.35
N TRP A 414 -6.61 13.07 -14.57
CA TRP A 414 -6.46 14.37 -15.19
C TRP A 414 -7.82 15.06 -15.45
N GLN A 415 -8.84 14.26 -15.73
CA GLN A 415 -10.23 14.75 -15.81
C GLN A 415 -10.71 15.24 -14.44
N ALA A 416 -10.52 14.47 -13.39
CA ALA A 416 -10.95 14.81 -12.03
C ALA A 416 -10.34 16.12 -11.51
N ILE A 417 -9.11 16.46 -11.93
CA ILE A 417 -8.45 17.73 -11.57
C ILE A 417 -8.75 18.87 -12.54
N GLY A 418 -9.68 18.68 -13.49
CA GLY A 418 -10.12 19.74 -14.41
C GLY A 418 -9.20 19.99 -15.60
N ALA A 419 -8.23 19.12 -15.88
CA ALA A 419 -7.32 19.28 -17.02
C ALA A 419 -8.02 19.02 -18.37
N GLY A 420 -9.12 18.26 -18.39
CA GLY A 420 -9.95 17.99 -19.58
C GLY A 420 -11.28 17.37 -19.20
N GLU A 421 -12.13 17.17 -20.18
CA GLU A 421 -13.46 16.55 -20.05
C GLU A 421 -13.51 15.22 -20.81
N TRP A 422 -12.36 14.55 -20.95
CA TRP A 422 -12.25 13.32 -21.72
C TRP A 422 -13.19 12.24 -21.20
N LYS A 423 -13.89 11.58 -22.11
CA LYS A 423 -14.59 10.34 -21.80
C LYS A 423 -13.65 9.18 -22.03
N THR A 424 -13.65 8.21 -21.11
CA THR A 424 -12.82 7.04 -21.25
C THR A 424 -13.65 5.83 -21.69
N ILE A 425 -13.18 5.10 -22.71
CA ILE A 425 -13.59 3.73 -22.94
C ILE A 425 -12.52 2.88 -22.24
N GLY A 426 -12.86 2.41 -21.04
CA GLY A 426 -11.94 1.65 -20.20
C GLY A 426 -11.75 0.23 -20.70
N THR A 427 -10.51 -0.22 -20.69
CA THR A 427 -10.13 -1.60 -20.98
C THR A 427 -9.56 -2.32 -19.76
N GLY A 428 -9.78 -1.76 -18.57
CA GLY A 428 -9.22 -2.27 -17.31
C GLY A 428 -9.61 -3.71 -16.94
N GLY A 429 -10.62 -4.27 -17.57
CA GLY A 429 -11.03 -5.68 -17.45
C GLY A 429 -11.01 -6.45 -18.77
N GLY A 430 -10.41 -5.88 -19.81
CA GLY A 430 -10.46 -6.36 -21.18
C GLY A 430 -11.15 -5.38 -22.11
N TRP A 431 -10.96 -5.56 -23.41
CA TRP A 431 -11.62 -4.73 -24.40
C TRP A 431 -13.14 -4.99 -24.37
N PRO A 432 -13.99 -3.93 -24.47
CA PRO A 432 -15.43 -4.14 -24.64
C PRO A 432 -15.68 -5.11 -25.79
N GLY A 433 -16.56 -6.07 -25.64
CA GLY A 433 -16.83 -7.11 -26.63
C GLY A 433 -17.19 -6.59 -28.03
N ASP A 434 -17.59 -5.30 -28.14
CA ASP A 434 -17.78 -4.59 -29.40
C ASP A 434 -17.21 -3.17 -29.31
N LEU A 435 -15.87 -3.08 -29.24
CA LEU A 435 -15.16 -1.81 -29.24
C LEU A 435 -15.49 -0.97 -30.48
N GLY A 436 -15.63 -1.63 -31.63
CA GLY A 436 -15.99 -0.96 -32.88
C GLY A 436 -17.35 -0.27 -32.81
N LYS A 437 -18.35 -0.91 -32.23
CA LYS A 437 -19.66 -0.30 -32.02
C LYS A 437 -19.59 0.91 -31.10
N ALA A 438 -18.85 0.83 -30.00
CA ALA A 438 -18.65 1.95 -29.09
C ALA A 438 -17.96 3.14 -29.80
N ILE A 439 -16.97 2.89 -30.66
CA ILE A 439 -16.30 3.92 -31.45
C ILE A 439 -17.31 4.56 -32.43
N ASP A 440 -18.08 3.75 -33.15
CA ASP A 440 -19.06 4.24 -34.13
C ASP A 440 -20.15 5.09 -33.46
N GLU A 441 -20.63 4.71 -32.28
CA GLU A 441 -21.59 5.48 -31.50
C GLU A 441 -21.03 6.87 -31.11
N HIS A 442 -19.76 6.94 -30.75
CA HIS A 442 -19.11 8.20 -30.46
C HIS A 442 -18.91 9.06 -31.70
N HIS A 443 -18.49 8.47 -32.83
CA HIS A 443 -18.39 9.18 -34.11
C HIS A 443 -19.76 9.70 -34.57
N ALA A 444 -20.82 8.90 -34.45
CA ALA A 444 -22.19 9.33 -34.78
C ALA A 444 -22.66 10.49 -33.90
N ALA A 445 -22.17 10.58 -32.66
CA ALA A 445 -22.39 11.69 -31.76
C ALA A 445 -21.47 12.91 -32.00
N GLY A 446 -20.69 12.91 -33.10
CA GLY A 446 -19.76 13.98 -33.46
C GLY A 446 -18.53 14.09 -32.57
N ARG A 447 -18.20 13.07 -31.79
CA ARG A 447 -17.05 13.07 -30.87
C ARG A 447 -15.82 12.50 -31.55
N ARG A 448 -14.68 13.09 -31.28
CA ARG A 448 -13.38 12.58 -31.71
C ARG A 448 -12.93 11.49 -30.76
N VAL A 449 -12.44 10.37 -31.32
CA VAL A 449 -12.00 9.20 -30.57
C VAL A 449 -10.49 9.03 -30.75
N PHE A 450 -9.79 8.78 -29.66
CA PHE A 450 -8.34 8.63 -29.62
C PHE A 450 -7.96 7.30 -28.96
N LEU A 451 -6.92 6.68 -29.47
CA LEU A 451 -6.30 5.48 -28.89
C LEU A 451 -4.97 5.87 -28.24
N ASP A 452 -4.78 5.53 -26.99
CA ASP A 452 -3.47 5.52 -26.36
C ASP A 452 -2.83 4.14 -26.50
N SER A 453 -1.76 4.07 -27.25
CA SER A 453 -1.04 2.84 -27.58
C SER A 453 0.28 2.70 -26.84
N ASP A 454 0.51 3.47 -25.75
CA ASP A 454 1.77 3.40 -25.04
C ASP A 454 2.00 2.03 -24.37
N PRO A 455 2.92 1.19 -24.88
CA PRO A 455 3.15 -0.15 -24.36
C PRO A 455 3.75 -0.16 -22.96
N ARG A 456 4.31 0.98 -22.49
CA ARG A 456 4.97 1.09 -21.18
C ARG A 456 4.00 0.92 -20.00
N TRP A 457 2.72 1.13 -20.27
CA TRP A 457 1.66 1.07 -19.27
C TRP A 457 0.90 -0.26 -19.25
N TRP A 458 1.16 -1.11 -20.21
CA TRP A 458 0.51 -2.40 -20.31
C TRP A 458 1.33 -3.46 -19.59
N LEU A 459 0.64 -4.36 -18.92
CA LEU A 459 1.30 -5.58 -18.46
C LEU A 459 1.85 -6.33 -19.69
N PRO A 460 3.09 -6.82 -19.66
CA PRO A 460 3.72 -7.45 -20.83
C PRO A 460 2.86 -8.52 -21.51
N CYS A 461 2.13 -9.32 -20.73
CA CYS A 461 1.25 -10.36 -21.23
C CYS A 461 -0.04 -9.81 -21.85
N GLY A 462 -0.61 -8.77 -21.25
CA GLY A 462 -1.79 -8.07 -21.75
C GLY A 462 -1.51 -7.38 -23.08
N TRP A 463 -0.34 -6.74 -23.19
CA TRP A 463 0.07 -6.07 -24.42
C TRP A 463 0.11 -7.01 -25.63
N GLN A 464 0.77 -8.15 -25.51
CA GLN A 464 0.91 -9.09 -26.62
C GLN A 464 -0.37 -9.87 -26.93
N ARG A 465 -1.11 -10.24 -25.88
CA ARG A 465 -2.29 -11.09 -26.03
C ARG A 465 -3.50 -10.32 -26.52
N ASP A 466 -3.74 -9.14 -25.96
CA ASP A 466 -5.00 -8.42 -26.08
C ASP A 466 -4.86 -7.12 -26.88
N GLU A 467 -3.79 -6.36 -26.65
CA GLU A 467 -3.60 -5.02 -27.21
C GLU A 467 -3.24 -5.05 -28.68
N ILE A 468 -2.19 -5.77 -29.05
CA ILE A 468 -1.77 -5.85 -30.46
C ILE A 468 -2.89 -6.38 -31.36
N PRO A 469 -3.58 -7.49 -31.03
CA PRO A 469 -4.72 -7.94 -31.81
C PRO A 469 -5.84 -6.90 -31.94
N ALA A 470 -6.13 -6.16 -30.87
CA ALA A 470 -7.15 -5.11 -30.90
C ALA A 470 -6.73 -3.93 -31.78
N ILE A 471 -5.48 -3.48 -31.70
CA ILE A 471 -4.95 -2.41 -32.58
C ILE A 471 -5.01 -2.86 -34.03
N VAL A 472 -4.61 -4.09 -34.36
CA VAL A 472 -4.69 -4.64 -35.71
C VAL A 472 -6.16 -4.70 -36.20
N ALA A 473 -7.10 -5.04 -35.33
CA ALA A 473 -8.52 -5.03 -35.65
C ALA A 473 -9.04 -3.60 -35.93
N LEU A 474 -8.60 -2.62 -35.14
CA LEU A 474 -8.92 -1.21 -35.35
C LEU A 474 -8.34 -0.69 -36.67
N GLU A 475 -7.09 -1.01 -37.00
CA GLU A 475 -6.45 -0.60 -38.27
C GLU A 475 -7.16 -1.15 -39.50
N ARG A 476 -7.82 -2.30 -39.41
CA ARG A 476 -8.63 -2.88 -40.51
C ARG A 476 -9.94 -2.14 -40.74
N ARG A 477 -10.48 -1.50 -39.69
CA ARG A 477 -11.81 -0.87 -39.73
C ARG A 477 -11.75 0.63 -39.84
N TYR A 478 -10.71 1.26 -39.26
CA TYR A 478 -10.56 2.68 -39.15
C TYR A 478 -9.21 3.15 -39.69
N VAL A 479 -9.08 4.44 -39.80
CA VAL A 479 -7.82 5.08 -40.12
C VAL A 479 -7.23 5.67 -38.83
N LEU A 480 -6.00 5.29 -38.49
CA LEU A 480 -5.30 5.77 -37.31
C LEU A 480 -4.34 6.90 -37.68
N LYS A 481 -4.69 8.13 -37.29
CA LYS A 481 -3.88 9.32 -37.52
C LYS A 481 -3.04 9.62 -36.26
N GLN A 482 -1.74 9.61 -36.42
CA GLN A 482 -0.81 9.91 -35.32
C GLN A 482 -0.96 11.38 -34.85
N VAL A 483 -1.14 11.59 -33.57
CA VAL A 483 -1.25 12.90 -32.91
C VAL A 483 -0.03 13.17 -32.04
N THR A 484 0.43 12.13 -31.34
CA THR A 484 1.67 12.12 -30.57
C THR A 484 2.41 10.83 -30.82
N ASP A 485 3.55 10.60 -30.18
CA ASP A 485 4.32 9.38 -30.34
C ASP A 485 3.51 8.12 -29.98
N THR A 486 2.53 8.23 -29.09
CA THR A 486 1.75 7.11 -28.58
C THR A 486 0.24 7.27 -28.70
N ILE A 487 -0.26 8.46 -29.01
CA ILE A 487 -1.69 8.75 -29.14
C ILE A 487 -2.08 8.91 -30.61
N PHE A 488 -3.09 8.17 -31.01
CA PHE A 488 -3.63 8.16 -32.38
C PHE A 488 -5.10 8.54 -32.37
N GLU A 489 -5.49 9.41 -33.30
CA GLU A 489 -6.90 9.69 -33.58
C GLU A 489 -7.48 8.59 -34.45
N ILE A 490 -8.61 8.03 -34.05
CA ILE A 490 -9.35 7.05 -34.82
C ILE A 490 -10.32 7.79 -35.74
N LEU A 491 -10.13 7.67 -37.04
CA LEU A 491 -10.99 8.30 -38.05
C LEU A 491 -11.81 7.22 -38.76
N PRO A 492 -13.08 7.53 -39.14
CA PRO A 492 -13.86 6.63 -40.00
C PRO A 492 -13.12 6.37 -41.30
N ALA A 493 -13.14 5.13 -41.77
CA ALA A 493 -12.61 4.79 -43.09
C ALA A 493 -13.55 5.31 -44.19
N ASN A 494 -13.17 6.40 -44.85
CA ASN A 494 -13.82 6.90 -46.06
C ASN A 494 -12.81 6.98 -47.20
N GLU A 495 -13.28 7.10 -48.45
CA GLU A 495 -12.42 7.10 -49.64
C GLU A 495 -11.33 8.18 -49.61
N ASN A 496 -11.62 9.35 -49.02
CA ASN A 496 -10.67 10.45 -48.93
C ASN A 496 -9.59 10.21 -47.87
N ASN A 497 -9.96 9.63 -46.72
CA ASN A 497 -9.00 9.33 -45.66
C ASN A 497 -8.10 8.14 -45.97
N SER A 498 -8.58 7.17 -46.75
CA SER A 498 -7.81 5.98 -47.09
C SER A 498 -6.67 6.21 -48.10
N ARG A 499 -6.69 7.31 -48.87
CA ARG A 499 -5.63 7.64 -49.82
C ARG A 499 -4.42 8.34 -49.21
N GLU A 500 -4.65 9.33 -48.31
CA GLU A 500 -3.57 10.08 -47.65
C GLU A 500 -2.81 9.26 -46.58
N LEU A 501 -3.44 8.23 -46.01
CA LEU A 501 -2.91 7.50 -44.85
C LEU A 501 -2.34 6.12 -45.16
N ARG A 502 -2.41 5.65 -46.43
CA ARG A 502 -1.68 4.45 -46.90
C ARG A 502 -0.16 4.68 -46.90
N GLU A 503 0.31 5.90 -46.79
CA GLU A 503 1.74 6.24 -46.70
C GLU A 503 2.25 6.30 -45.24
N VAL A 504 1.36 6.30 -44.25
CA VAL A 504 1.74 6.27 -42.83
C VAL A 504 2.03 4.81 -42.44
N PRO A 505 3.17 4.53 -41.78
CA PRO A 505 3.44 3.19 -41.29
C PRO A 505 2.28 2.72 -40.40
N GLN A 506 1.83 1.47 -40.63
CA GLN A 506 0.79 0.90 -39.78
C GLN A 506 1.25 0.90 -38.33
N LEU A 507 0.39 1.28 -37.39
CA LEU A 507 0.71 1.47 -35.98
C LEU A 507 1.42 0.24 -35.38
N HIS A 508 1.00 -0.98 -35.72
CA HIS A 508 1.64 -2.20 -35.24
C HIS A 508 3.12 -2.34 -35.68
N ARG A 509 3.56 -1.62 -36.74
CA ARG A 509 4.96 -1.57 -37.17
C ARG A 509 5.78 -0.51 -36.42
N LEU A 510 5.09 0.48 -35.83
CA LEU A 510 5.72 1.54 -35.01
C LEU A 510 5.87 1.09 -33.56
N LEU A 511 5.13 0.05 -33.16
CA LEU A 511 5.23 -0.48 -31.81
C LEU A 511 6.59 -1.15 -31.65
N PRO A 512 7.37 -0.80 -30.61
CA PRO A 512 8.67 -1.40 -30.41
C PRO A 512 8.52 -2.91 -30.24
N GLU A 513 8.99 -3.66 -31.24
CA GLU A 513 9.13 -5.13 -31.16
C GLU A 513 9.99 -5.57 -29.97
N ASN A 514 10.77 -4.65 -29.44
CA ASN A 514 11.85 -4.84 -28.47
C ASN A 514 11.53 -4.37 -27.05
N ARG A 515 10.27 -4.41 -26.59
CA ARG A 515 10.18 -4.61 -25.14
C ARG A 515 10.74 -6.00 -24.84
N PRO A 516 11.61 -6.14 -23.84
CA PRO A 516 11.99 -7.46 -23.36
C PRO A 516 10.72 -8.10 -22.81
N THR A 517 9.96 -8.65 -23.73
CA THR A 517 8.86 -9.53 -23.46
C THR A 517 9.53 -10.79 -22.98
N ASP A 518 9.61 -10.91 -21.69
CA ASP A 518 9.88 -12.22 -21.09
C ASP A 518 8.67 -13.10 -21.37
N THR A 519 8.51 -13.43 -22.67
CA THR A 519 7.43 -14.27 -23.23
C THR A 519 7.38 -15.63 -22.52
N LYS A 520 8.46 -16.01 -21.84
CA LYS A 520 8.52 -17.19 -20.97
C LYS A 520 7.64 -17.07 -19.72
N LYS A 521 7.24 -15.85 -19.34
CA LYS A 521 6.37 -15.61 -18.17
C LYS A 521 4.90 -15.44 -18.50
N CYS A 522 4.54 -15.42 -19.77
CA CYS A 522 3.14 -15.37 -20.19
C CYS A 522 2.66 -16.79 -20.47
N PRO A 523 1.94 -17.44 -19.56
CA PRO A 523 1.44 -18.79 -19.82
C PRO A 523 0.50 -18.77 -21.02
N PRO A 524 0.67 -19.69 -21.99
CA PRO A 524 -0.26 -19.79 -23.10
C PRO A 524 -1.64 -20.19 -22.57
N GLY A 525 -2.66 -19.43 -22.92
CA GLY A 525 -4.05 -19.88 -22.86
C GLY A 525 -4.75 -19.84 -21.52
N ARG A 526 -4.36 -19.00 -20.56
CA ARG A 526 -5.23 -18.65 -19.43
C ARG A 526 -5.88 -17.29 -19.71
N ALA A 527 -7.05 -17.38 -20.35
CA ALA A 527 -8.00 -16.29 -20.45
C ALA A 527 -8.63 -16.05 -19.08
#